data_7e373c599cfd917effe5d2538ba19e6f
#
_entry.id   7e373c599cfd917effe5d2538ba19e6f
#
_cell.length_a   1.000
_cell.length_b   1.000
_cell.length_c   1.000
_cell.angle_alpha   90.00
_cell.angle_beta   90.00
_cell.angle_gamma   90.00
#
_symmetry.space_group_name_H-M   'P 1'
#
loop_
_entity.id
_entity.type
_entity.pdbx_description
1 polymer ?
#
loop_
_entity_poly.entity_id
_entity_poly.type
_entity_poly.pdbx_seq_one_letter_code
_entity_poly.pdbx_strand_id
1 'polypeptide(L)'
;MKLYLVRHGQTPANVAKILDTALPGPELTELGREQARQLAGKLAAEPVRAVHASYATRAQQTAAPLAQALGLPVERVEGVHEIVVGDLEGRNDQAAVETYVSVVAQWTRGELDVAMPGGETGEQARKRFTTAVEGLAQRHAATRSEDVVVLVSHGGLMRLGAEWLAPNVRPELADQGLVPNTGVIELERRTDGGWRCLNWVGMPM
;
A
#
# COMPACT_ATOMS: atom_id res chain seq x y z
N MET A 1 -2.04 4.10 -18.10
CA MET A 1 -2.69 3.25 -17.07
C MET A 1 -2.75 3.99 -15.76
N LYS A 2 -3.75 3.68 -14.95
CA LYS A 2 -3.83 4.11 -13.56
C LYS A 2 -3.44 2.97 -12.62
N LEU A 3 -2.79 3.28 -11.53
CA LEU A 3 -2.48 2.34 -10.44
C LEU A 3 -3.22 2.80 -9.19
N TYR A 4 -4.10 1.97 -8.67
CA TYR A 4 -4.78 2.21 -7.41
C TYR A 4 -4.08 1.42 -6.30
N LEU A 5 -3.35 2.14 -5.44
CA LEU A 5 -2.78 1.57 -4.23
C LEU A 5 -3.87 1.52 -3.16
N VAL A 6 -4.15 0.34 -2.64
CA VAL A 6 -5.23 0.10 -1.69
C VAL A 6 -4.65 -0.45 -0.39
N ARG A 7 -4.97 0.17 0.74
CA ARG A 7 -4.67 -0.43 2.04
C ARG A 7 -5.61 -1.58 2.32
N HIS A 8 -5.11 -2.69 2.87
CA HIS A 8 -5.93 -3.81 3.31
C HIS A 8 -7.02 -3.40 4.33
N GLY A 9 -8.08 -4.19 4.45
CA GLY A 9 -9.16 -4.02 5.43
C GLY A 9 -8.67 -4.22 6.87
N GLN A 10 -9.52 -3.91 7.85
CA GLN A 10 -9.19 -3.98 9.26
C GLN A 10 -8.80 -5.40 9.70
N THR A 11 -7.75 -5.48 10.54
CA THR A 11 -7.28 -6.70 11.21
C THR A 11 -7.37 -6.57 12.73
N PRO A 12 -7.30 -7.67 13.51
CA PRO A 12 -7.18 -7.59 14.97
C PRO A 12 -6.00 -6.75 15.44
N ALA A 13 -4.86 -6.80 14.73
CA ALA A 13 -3.69 -5.98 15.03
C ALA A 13 -3.98 -4.47 14.87
N ASN A 14 -4.78 -4.08 13.86
CA ASN A 14 -5.20 -2.68 13.73
C ASN A 14 -6.07 -2.23 14.90
N VAL A 15 -6.97 -3.08 15.38
CA VAL A 15 -7.82 -2.79 16.55
C VAL A 15 -6.96 -2.61 17.80
N ALA A 16 -6.00 -3.50 18.00
CA ALA A 16 -5.07 -3.47 19.15
C ALA A 16 -3.93 -2.46 18.98
N LYS A 17 -3.82 -1.77 17.83
CA LYS A 17 -2.73 -0.85 17.47
C LYS A 17 -1.35 -1.48 17.55
N ILE A 18 -1.25 -2.76 17.20
CA ILE A 18 -0.01 -3.53 17.20
C ILE A 18 0.70 -3.29 15.85
N LEU A 19 2.02 -3.10 15.89
CA LEU A 19 2.88 -3.14 14.72
C LEU A 19 2.99 -4.60 14.25
N ASP A 20 2.22 -4.95 13.22
CA ASP A 20 2.11 -6.29 12.67
C ASP A 20 2.44 -6.23 11.18
N THR A 21 3.66 -6.61 10.86
CA THR A 21 4.21 -6.45 9.51
C THR A 21 4.67 -7.78 8.90
N ALA A 22 4.86 -8.79 9.73
CA ALA A 22 5.32 -10.10 9.32
C ALA A 22 4.32 -10.85 8.42
N LEU A 23 4.85 -11.68 7.54
CA LEU A 23 4.07 -12.57 6.69
C LEU A 23 3.87 -13.94 7.37
N PRO A 24 2.75 -14.63 7.18
CA PRO A 24 1.58 -14.22 6.36
C PRO A 24 0.67 -13.19 7.04
N GLY A 25 0.83 -12.97 8.34
CA GLY A 25 0.04 -12.06 9.17
C GLY A 25 -1.41 -12.52 9.39
N PRO A 26 -2.18 -11.77 10.17
CA PRO A 26 -3.55 -12.12 10.54
C PRO A 26 -4.54 -11.97 9.39
N GLU A 27 -5.67 -12.64 9.54
CA GLU A 27 -6.85 -12.44 8.71
C GLU A 27 -7.55 -11.11 9.01
N LEU A 28 -8.47 -10.72 8.13
CA LEU A 28 -9.37 -9.59 8.35
C LEU A 28 -10.36 -9.88 9.50
N THR A 29 -10.71 -8.84 10.25
CA THR A 29 -11.90 -8.88 11.13
C THR A 29 -13.18 -8.96 10.29
N GLU A 30 -14.34 -9.19 10.93
CA GLU A 30 -15.62 -9.12 10.20
C GLU A 30 -15.83 -7.72 9.58
N LEU A 31 -15.50 -6.66 10.32
CA LEU A 31 -15.52 -5.30 9.76
C LEU A 31 -14.56 -5.16 8.58
N GLY A 32 -13.35 -5.75 8.66
CA GLY A 32 -12.39 -5.74 7.55
C GLY A 32 -12.92 -6.45 6.30
N ARG A 33 -13.63 -7.56 6.47
CA ARG A 33 -14.30 -8.27 5.36
C ARG A 33 -15.41 -7.43 4.74
N GLU A 34 -16.21 -6.74 5.56
CA GLU A 34 -17.23 -5.82 5.08
C GLU A 34 -16.62 -4.62 4.33
N GLN A 35 -15.54 -4.04 4.86
CA GLN A 35 -14.78 -2.99 4.16
C GLN A 35 -14.29 -3.45 2.78
N ALA A 36 -13.81 -4.70 2.68
CA ALA A 36 -13.37 -5.27 1.41
C ALA A 36 -14.54 -5.43 0.41
N ARG A 37 -15.73 -5.86 0.86
CA ARG A 37 -16.94 -5.94 0.01
C ARG A 37 -17.38 -4.57 -0.48
N GLN A 38 -17.39 -3.56 0.40
CA GLN A 38 -17.74 -2.17 0.03
C GLN A 38 -16.74 -1.57 -0.96
N LEU A 39 -15.45 -1.82 -0.78
CA LEU A 39 -14.42 -1.42 -1.74
C LEU A 39 -14.67 -2.06 -3.11
N ALA A 40 -14.95 -3.36 -3.14
CA ALA A 40 -15.26 -4.09 -4.37
C ALA A 40 -16.47 -3.47 -5.09
N GLY A 41 -17.55 -3.12 -4.39
CA GLY A 41 -18.70 -2.44 -4.97
C GLY A 41 -18.38 -1.08 -5.58
N LYS A 42 -17.46 -0.33 -4.97
CA LYS A 42 -17.01 0.97 -5.50
C LYS A 42 -16.13 0.82 -6.74
N LEU A 43 -15.15 -0.10 -6.69
CA LEU A 43 -14.18 -0.25 -7.76
C LEU A 43 -14.67 -1.11 -8.92
N ALA A 44 -15.72 -1.90 -8.77
CA ALA A 44 -16.28 -2.71 -9.86
C ALA A 44 -16.85 -1.88 -11.03
N ALA A 45 -17.13 -0.59 -10.81
CA ALA A 45 -17.56 0.35 -11.86
C ALA A 45 -16.37 0.97 -12.63
N GLU A 46 -15.15 0.83 -12.12
CA GLU A 46 -13.93 1.32 -12.76
C GLU A 46 -13.45 0.33 -13.84
N PRO A 47 -12.70 0.77 -14.85
CA PRO A 47 -12.15 -0.10 -15.89
C PRO A 47 -10.96 -0.93 -15.38
N VAL A 48 -11.17 -1.72 -14.33
CA VAL A 48 -10.15 -2.56 -13.70
C VAL A 48 -9.78 -3.71 -14.62
N ARG A 49 -8.48 -3.87 -14.89
CA ARG A 49 -7.92 -4.92 -15.76
C ARG A 49 -7.14 -5.99 -15.00
N ALA A 50 -6.64 -5.64 -13.82
CA ALA A 50 -5.90 -6.58 -13.00
C ALA A 50 -6.05 -6.24 -11.50
N VAL A 51 -6.02 -7.29 -10.67
CA VAL A 51 -6.07 -7.17 -9.21
C VAL A 51 -4.86 -7.89 -8.64
N HIS A 52 -3.98 -7.12 -8.04
CA HIS A 52 -2.76 -7.60 -7.40
C HIS A 52 -2.83 -7.41 -5.88
N ALA A 53 -2.11 -8.24 -5.14
CA ALA A 53 -2.02 -8.13 -3.70
C ALA A 53 -0.65 -8.54 -3.16
N SER A 54 -0.29 -7.97 -2.01
CA SER A 54 0.80 -8.47 -1.17
C SER A 54 0.59 -9.94 -0.80
N TYR A 55 1.67 -10.62 -0.44
CA TYR A 55 1.62 -11.98 0.10
C TYR A 55 0.92 -12.09 1.46
N ALA A 56 0.67 -10.98 2.15
CA ALA A 56 -0.04 -10.98 3.42
C ALA A 56 -1.50 -11.45 3.25
N THR A 57 -1.96 -12.31 4.18
CA THR A 57 -3.33 -12.87 4.18
C THR A 57 -4.38 -11.76 4.09
N ARG A 58 -4.24 -10.72 4.92
CA ARG A 58 -5.14 -9.56 4.95
C ARG A 58 -5.27 -8.83 3.62
N ALA A 59 -4.18 -8.73 2.86
CA ALA A 59 -4.18 -8.06 1.55
C ALA A 59 -4.91 -8.91 0.50
N GLN A 60 -4.65 -10.22 0.48
CA GLN A 60 -5.33 -11.15 -0.42
C GLN A 60 -6.83 -11.23 -0.13
N GLN A 61 -7.22 -11.30 1.15
CA GLN A 61 -8.64 -11.28 1.56
C GLN A 61 -9.34 -9.97 1.20
N THR A 62 -8.62 -8.84 1.19
CA THR A 62 -9.17 -7.55 0.76
C THR A 62 -9.36 -7.49 -0.75
N ALA A 63 -8.44 -8.06 -1.53
CA ALA A 63 -8.49 -8.10 -2.98
C ALA A 63 -9.57 -9.06 -3.54
N ALA A 64 -9.81 -10.16 -2.84
CA ALA A 64 -10.65 -11.26 -3.32
C ALA A 64 -12.07 -10.87 -3.74
N PRO A 65 -12.86 -10.07 -2.98
CA PRO A 65 -14.20 -9.67 -3.40
C PRO A 65 -14.23 -8.89 -4.72
N LEU A 66 -13.26 -7.98 -4.94
CA LEU A 66 -13.17 -7.24 -6.18
C LEU A 66 -12.81 -8.15 -7.35
N ALA A 67 -11.80 -8.99 -7.19
CA ALA A 67 -11.38 -9.95 -8.20
C ALA A 67 -12.53 -10.88 -8.59
N GLN A 68 -13.28 -11.39 -7.61
CA GLN A 68 -14.46 -12.22 -7.84
C GLN A 68 -15.55 -11.49 -8.62
N ALA A 69 -15.86 -10.24 -8.26
CA ALA A 69 -16.89 -9.44 -8.93
C ALA A 69 -16.56 -9.17 -10.41
N LEU A 70 -15.26 -9.11 -10.74
CA LEU A 70 -14.77 -8.84 -12.10
C LEU A 70 -14.39 -10.11 -12.89
N GLY A 71 -14.46 -11.29 -12.29
CA GLY A 71 -14.00 -12.54 -12.90
C GLY A 71 -12.49 -12.57 -13.15
N LEU A 72 -11.70 -11.86 -12.33
CA LEU A 72 -10.25 -11.78 -12.42
C LEU A 72 -9.57 -12.62 -11.32
N PRO A 73 -8.34 -13.11 -11.54
CA PRO A 73 -7.54 -13.69 -10.46
C PRO A 73 -6.99 -12.61 -9.54
N VAL A 74 -6.68 -12.96 -8.29
CA VAL A 74 -5.79 -12.18 -7.43
C VAL A 74 -4.36 -12.66 -7.66
N GLU A 75 -3.53 -11.83 -8.26
CA GLU A 75 -2.11 -12.12 -8.47
C GLU A 75 -1.26 -11.57 -7.31
N ARG A 76 -0.41 -12.41 -6.74
CA ARG A 76 0.49 -11.99 -5.67
C ARG A 76 1.71 -11.28 -6.22
N VAL A 77 2.13 -10.21 -5.56
CA VAL A 77 3.31 -9.40 -5.93
C VAL A 77 4.28 -9.36 -4.76
N GLU A 78 5.54 -9.69 -5.05
CA GLU A 78 6.64 -9.55 -4.13
C GLU A 78 7.06 -8.07 -4.00
N GLY A 79 7.67 -7.70 -2.86
CA GLY A 79 8.21 -6.35 -2.65
C GLY A 79 7.20 -5.32 -2.16
N VAL A 80 5.90 -5.67 -2.05
CA VAL A 80 4.82 -4.76 -1.63
C VAL A 80 4.23 -5.10 -0.25
N HIS A 81 4.91 -5.94 0.54
CA HIS A 81 4.58 -6.20 1.94
C HIS A 81 4.90 -4.99 2.81
N GLU A 82 4.32 -4.92 4.02
CA GLU A 82 4.50 -3.77 4.92
C GLU A 82 5.97 -3.57 5.31
N ILE A 83 6.31 -2.39 5.82
CA ILE A 83 7.63 -2.05 6.32
C ILE A 83 8.08 -3.09 7.35
N VAL A 84 9.26 -3.68 7.15
CA VAL A 84 9.82 -4.66 8.09
C VAL A 84 10.34 -3.91 9.31
N VAL A 85 9.59 -3.97 10.39
CA VAL A 85 9.87 -3.19 11.63
C VAL A 85 10.81 -3.87 12.60
N GLY A 86 11.26 -5.11 12.33
CA GLY A 86 12.27 -5.83 13.10
C GLY A 86 11.88 -6.00 14.56
N ASP A 87 12.66 -5.45 15.48
CA ASP A 87 12.45 -5.57 16.95
C ASP A 87 11.17 -4.88 17.45
N LEU A 88 10.49 -4.11 16.61
CA LEU A 88 9.21 -3.49 16.94
C LEU A 88 8.02 -4.39 16.61
N GLU A 89 8.23 -5.54 15.94
CA GLU A 89 7.17 -6.47 15.56
C GLU A 89 6.37 -6.96 16.78
N GLY A 90 5.06 -6.97 16.67
CA GLY A 90 4.15 -7.40 17.74
C GLY A 90 3.96 -6.40 18.88
N ARG A 91 4.62 -5.25 18.85
CA ARG A 91 4.56 -4.23 19.90
C ARG A 91 3.51 -3.16 19.63
N ASN A 92 2.97 -2.58 20.71
CA ASN A 92 2.05 -1.44 20.68
C ASN A 92 2.30 -0.44 21.82
N ASP A 93 3.38 -0.63 22.59
CA ASP A 93 3.77 0.32 23.61
C ASP A 93 4.25 1.65 23.01
N GLN A 94 4.16 2.71 23.80
CA GLN A 94 4.46 4.06 23.36
C GLN A 94 5.87 4.18 22.78
N ALA A 95 6.87 3.58 23.39
CA ALA A 95 8.25 3.66 22.93
C ALA A 95 8.43 3.02 21.53
N ALA A 96 7.76 1.89 21.27
CA ALA A 96 7.80 1.25 19.96
C ALA A 96 7.12 2.11 18.90
N VAL A 97 5.98 2.71 19.20
CA VAL A 97 5.24 3.60 18.27
C VAL A 97 6.06 4.87 17.99
N GLU A 98 6.63 5.50 19.01
CA GLU A 98 7.49 6.69 18.84
C GLU A 98 8.71 6.38 17.98
N THR A 99 9.34 5.23 18.20
CA THR A 99 10.49 4.78 17.39
C THR A 99 10.09 4.61 15.93
N TYR A 100 9.00 3.90 15.66
CA TYR A 100 8.46 3.72 14.31
C TYR A 100 8.18 5.08 13.62
N VAL A 101 7.47 5.97 14.29
CA VAL A 101 7.12 7.30 13.75
C VAL A 101 8.38 8.13 13.49
N SER A 102 9.36 8.11 14.41
CA SER A 102 10.61 8.82 14.25
C SER A 102 11.42 8.35 13.04
N VAL A 103 11.52 7.04 12.83
CA VAL A 103 12.24 6.48 11.66
C VAL A 103 11.51 6.82 10.36
N VAL A 104 10.19 6.66 10.32
CA VAL A 104 9.41 7.01 9.12
C VAL A 104 9.53 8.50 8.79
N ALA A 105 9.49 9.39 9.80
CA ALA A 105 9.68 10.82 9.60
C ALA A 105 11.09 11.17 9.07
N GLN A 106 12.11 10.38 9.38
CA GLN A 106 13.44 10.53 8.78
C GLN A 106 13.42 10.13 7.31
N TRP A 107 12.73 9.03 6.96
CA TRP A 107 12.59 8.60 5.57
C TRP A 107 11.86 9.64 4.69
N THR A 108 10.80 10.29 5.20
CA THR A 108 10.12 11.37 4.48
C THR A 108 10.99 12.62 4.28
N ARG A 109 12.04 12.80 5.09
CA ARG A 109 13.06 13.85 4.89
C ARG A 109 14.21 13.43 3.98
N GLY A 110 14.19 12.20 3.45
CA GLY A 110 15.21 11.66 2.57
C GLY A 110 16.37 10.96 3.28
N GLU A 111 16.34 10.78 4.61
CA GLU A 111 17.33 10.06 5.40
C GLU A 111 17.08 8.54 5.32
N LEU A 112 17.19 7.97 4.10
CA LEU A 112 16.78 6.60 3.79
C LEU A 112 17.75 5.51 4.26
N ASP A 113 18.92 5.85 4.70
CA ASP A 113 19.94 4.96 5.29
C ASP A 113 19.60 4.57 6.73
N VAL A 114 18.69 5.31 7.39
CA VAL A 114 18.23 4.97 8.73
C VAL A 114 17.41 3.66 8.68
N ALA A 115 17.72 2.73 9.59
CA ALA A 115 17.04 1.45 9.69
C ALA A 115 15.98 1.44 10.80
N MET A 116 14.89 0.69 10.61
CA MET A 116 14.09 0.21 11.73
C MET A 116 14.98 -0.68 12.63
N PRO A 117 14.87 -0.63 13.95
CA PRO A 117 15.66 -1.50 14.84
C PRO A 117 15.49 -2.99 14.47
N GLY A 118 16.56 -3.65 14.05
CA GLY A 118 16.48 -5.03 13.57
C GLY A 118 15.68 -5.25 12.28
N GLY A 119 15.23 -4.18 11.64
CA GLY A 119 14.38 -4.20 10.44
C GLY A 119 15.06 -3.63 9.19
N GLU A 120 14.27 -3.17 8.22
CA GLU A 120 14.79 -2.63 6.97
C GLU A 120 15.10 -1.12 7.04
N THR A 121 15.94 -0.65 6.12
CA THR A 121 16.17 0.77 5.86
C THR A 121 15.12 1.33 4.90
N GLY A 122 14.97 2.66 4.87
CA GLY A 122 14.12 3.34 3.90
C GLY A 122 14.52 3.05 2.45
N GLU A 123 15.83 2.94 2.20
CA GLU A 123 16.36 2.59 0.86
C GLU A 123 15.95 1.17 0.44
N GLN A 124 15.99 0.21 1.35
CA GLN A 124 15.54 -1.17 1.08
C GLN A 124 14.04 -1.19 0.79
N ALA A 125 13.22 -0.53 1.62
CA ALA A 125 11.78 -0.41 1.43
C ALA A 125 11.44 0.27 0.09
N ARG A 126 12.09 1.42 -0.20
CA ARG A 126 11.92 2.15 -1.45
C ARG A 126 12.27 1.29 -2.66
N LYS A 127 13.45 0.68 -2.66
CA LYS A 127 13.93 -0.14 -3.77
C LYS A 127 12.98 -1.29 -4.10
N ARG A 128 12.57 -2.09 -3.09
CA ARG A 128 11.67 -3.22 -3.33
C ARG A 128 10.31 -2.78 -3.86
N PHE A 129 9.73 -1.71 -3.28
CA PHE A 129 8.43 -1.20 -3.68
C PHE A 129 8.44 -0.61 -5.09
N THR A 130 9.40 0.28 -5.39
CA THR A 130 9.48 0.90 -6.72
C THR A 130 9.80 -0.12 -7.81
N THR A 131 10.64 -1.12 -7.53
CA THR A 131 10.90 -2.24 -8.45
C THR A 131 9.63 -3.04 -8.73
N ALA A 132 8.84 -3.36 -7.70
CA ALA A 132 7.59 -4.07 -7.86
C ALA A 132 6.57 -3.30 -8.70
N VAL A 133 6.41 -2.00 -8.42
CA VAL A 133 5.48 -1.13 -9.15
C VAL A 133 5.93 -0.94 -10.61
N GLU A 134 7.22 -0.77 -10.86
CA GLU A 134 7.73 -0.68 -12.23
C GLU A 134 7.53 -2.00 -13.00
N GLY A 135 7.72 -3.13 -12.35
CA GLY A 135 7.40 -4.46 -12.93
C GLY A 135 5.92 -4.60 -13.28
N LEU A 136 5.00 -4.06 -12.45
CA LEU A 136 3.58 -4.00 -12.78
C LEU A 136 3.33 -3.08 -13.99
N ALA A 137 3.93 -1.89 -14.01
CA ALA A 137 3.78 -0.94 -15.12
C ALA A 137 4.24 -1.55 -16.46
N GLN A 138 5.35 -2.28 -16.46
CA GLN A 138 5.85 -2.98 -17.66
C GLN A 138 4.91 -4.11 -18.09
N ARG A 139 4.42 -4.91 -17.16
CA ARG A 139 3.48 -6.02 -17.42
C ARG A 139 2.17 -5.52 -18.04
N HIS A 140 1.72 -4.35 -17.63
CA HIS A 140 0.48 -3.73 -18.10
C HIS A 140 0.70 -2.58 -19.09
N ALA A 141 1.87 -2.50 -19.74
CA ALA A 141 2.21 -1.41 -20.67
C ALA A 141 1.27 -1.28 -21.89
N ALA A 142 0.63 -2.38 -22.30
CA ALA A 142 -0.33 -2.40 -23.41
C ALA A 142 -1.75 -1.94 -23.03
N THR A 143 -2.01 -1.64 -21.73
CA THR A 143 -3.32 -1.13 -21.30
C THR A 143 -3.51 0.34 -21.68
N ARG A 144 -4.78 0.76 -21.82
CA ARG A 144 -5.10 2.16 -22.13
C ARG A 144 -4.85 3.07 -20.93
N SER A 145 -4.76 4.38 -21.17
CA SER A 145 -4.50 5.38 -20.11
C SER A 145 -5.57 5.36 -19.01
N GLU A 146 -6.83 5.10 -19.35
CA GLU A 146 -7.96 5.00 -18.42
C GLU A 146 -8.03 3.68 -17.66
N ASP A 147 -7.39 2.61 -18.16
CA ASP A 147 -7.42 1.29 -17.52
C ASP A 147 -6.74 1.31 -16.14
N VAL A 148 -7.35 0.62 -15.18
CA VAL A 148 -6.92 0.58 -13.78
C VAL A 148 -6.29 -0.77 -13.45
N VAL A 149 -5.14 -0.71 -12.81
CA VAL A 149 -4.51 -1.83 -12.09
C VAL A 149 -4.65 -1.59 -10.59
N VAL A 150 -5.23 -2.53 -9.87
CA VAL A 150 -5.39 -2.44 -8.42
C VAL A 150 -4.27 -3.21 -7.74
N LEU A 151 -3.61 -2.59 -6.76
CA LEU A 151 -2.61 -3.21 -5.90
C LEU A 151 -3.00 -3.05 -4.43
N VAL A 152 -3.39 -4.15 -3.78
CA VAL A 152 -3.68 -4.17 -2.35
C VAL A 152 -2.41 -4.39 -1.56
N SER A 153 -2.04 -3.40 -0.76
CA SER A 153 -0.81 -3.32 0.03
C SER A 153 -1.11 -2.83 1.46
N HIS A 154 -0.21 -2.08 2.07
CA HIS A 154 -0.20 -1.74 3.48
C HIS A 154 -0.05 -0.24 3.70
N GLY A 155 -0.55 0.24 4.84
CA GLY A 155 -0.70 1.67 5.07
C GLY A 155 0.61 2.45 5.18
N GLY A 156 1.60 1.88 5.83
CA GLY A 156 2.92 2.50 5.98
C GLY A 156 3.67 2.56 4.65
N LEU A 157 3.79 1.40 3.99
CA LEU A 157 4.52 1.31 2.74
C LEU A 157 3.89 2.11 1.60
N MET A 158 2.55 2.02 1.41
CA MET A 158 1.91 2.67 0.26
C MET A 158 1.96 4.20 0.30
N ARG A 159 1.90 4.81 1.49
CA ARG A 159 2.01 6.27 1.62
C ARG A 159 3.40 6.77 1.26
N LEU A 160 4.45 6.11 1.75
CA LEU A 160 5.84 6.40 1.38
C LEU A 160 6.08 6.06 -0.10
N GLY A 161 5.57 4.92 -0.55
CA GLY A 161 5.68 4.48 -1.93
C GLY A 161 5.06 5.47 -2.93
N ALA A 162 3.92 6.07 -2.61
CA ALA A 162 3.32 7.10 -3.44
C ALA A 162 4.17 8.37 -3.50
N GLU A 163 4.79 8.77 -2.38
CA GLU A 163 5.75 9.88 -2.34
C GLU A 163 6.99 9.57 -3.20
N TRP A 164 7.56 8.37 -3.08
CA TRP A 164 8.73 7.98 -3.87
C TRP A 164 8.46 7.88 -5.37
N LEU A 165 7.23 7.60 -5.76
CA LEU A 165 6.84 7.45 -7.17
C LEU A 165 6.41 8.78 -7.81
N ALA A 166 5.65 9.60 -7.08
CA ALA A 166 4.93 10.74 -7.63
C ALA A 166 5.43 12.07 -7.03
N PRO A 167 6.20 12.86 -7.78
CA PRO A 167 6.81 14.12 -7.29
C PRO A 167 5.81 15.18 -6.81
N ASN A 168 4.52 15.04 -7.12
CA ASN A 168 3.48 15.93 -6.61
C ASN A 168 2.93 15.52 -5.23
N VAL A 169 3.35 14.37 -4.69
CA VAL A 169 3.08 14.01 -3.30
C VAL A 169 4.18 14.60 -2.44
N ARG A 170 3.82 15.58 -1.61
CA ARG A 170 4.78 16.23 -0.71
C ARG A 170 5.00 15.38 0.54
N PRO A 171 6.21 15.39 1.13
CA PRO A 171 6.53 14.65 2.36
C PRO A 171 5.55 14.88 3.50
N GLU A 172 5.07 16.12 3.68
CA GLU A 172 4.13 16.46 4.74
C GLU A 172 2.79 15.72 4.58
N LEU A 173 2.38 15.41 3.35
CA LEU A 173 1.17 14.64 3.09
C LEU A 173 1.37 13.16 3.47
N ALA A 174 2.52 12.60 3.10
CA ALA A 174 2.86 11.22 3.46
C ALA A 174 3.03 11.06 4.98
N ASP A 175 3.40 12.12 5.71
CA ASP A 175 3.62 12.11 7.15
C ASP A 175 2.33 12.39 7.98
N GLN A 176 1.27 12.91 7.37
CA GLN A 176 0.01 13.31 8.04
C GLN A 176 -0.82 12.16 8.63
N GLY A 177 -0.30 10.96 8.68
CA GLY A 177 -0.95 9.83 9.35
C GLY A 177 -1.23 8.64 8.44
N LEU A 178 -1.82 7.62 9.03
CA LEU A 178 -2.08 6.36 8.33
C LEU A 178 -3.22 6.51 7.32
N VAL A 179 -3.01 6.00 6.12
CA VAL A 179 -4.10 5.74 5.17
C VAL A 179 -5.13 4.84 5.87
N PRO A 180 -6.45 5.17 5.88
CA PRO A 180 -7.46 4.34 6.52
C PRO A 180 -7.57 2.96 5.86
N ASN A 181 -8.09 1.96 6.57
CA ASN A 181 -8.36 0.64 5.98
C ASN A 181 -9.22 0.79 4.73
N THR A 182 -8.87 0.09 3.66
CA THR A 182 -9.44 0.20 2.32
C THR A 182 -9.34 1.59 1.66
N GLY A 183 -8.55 2.50 2.24
CA GLY A 183 -8.22 3.78 1.59
C GLY A 183 -7.45 3.56 0.30
N VAL A 184 -7.71 4.42 -0.70
CA VAL A 184 -7.14 4.34 -2.05
C VAL A 184 -6.31 5.57 -2.34
N ILE A 185 -5.09 5.35 -2.85
CA ILE A 185 -4.26 6.38 -3.49
C ILE A 185 -4.25 6.07 -4.98
N GLU A 186 -4.65 7.03 -5.80
CA GLU A 186 -4.75 6.87 -7.24
C GLU A 186 -3.54 7.52 -7.93
N LEU A 187 -2.77 6.73 -8.64
CA LEU A 187 -1.62 7.17 -9.41
C LEU A 187 -1.89 6.98 -10.91
N GLU A 188 -1.35 7.88 -11.72
CA GLU A 188 -1.38 7.80 -13.17
C GLU A 188 0.04 7.66 -13.72
N ARG A 189 0.23 6.72 -14.66
CA ARG A 189 1.49 6.58 -15.39
C ARG A 189 1.59 7.66 -16.46
N ARG A 190 2.64 8.45 -16.40
CA ARG A 190 2.92 9.52 -17.36
C ARG A 190 3.60 8.97 -18.63
N THR A 191 3.52 9.70 -19.69
CA THR A 191 4.17 9.34 -20.98
C THR A 191 5.69 9.36 -20.90
N ASP A 192 6.27 10.13 -19.96
CA ASP A 192 7.71 10.19 -19.71
C ASP A 192 8.22 9.02 -18.83
N GLY A 193 7.34 8.10 -18.44
CA GLY A 193 7.66 6.97 -17.59
C GLY A 193 7.58 7.26 -16.09
N GLY A 194 7.28 8.48 -15.68
CA GLY A 194 7.05 8.84 -14.28
C GLY A 194 5.62 8.55 -13.82
N TRP A 195 5.33 8.92 -12.56
CA TRP A 195 4.00 8.80 -11.94
C TRP A 195 3.51 10.17 -11.48
N ARG A 196 2.18 10.32 -11.45
CA ARG A 196 1.49 11.45 -10.85
C ARG A 196 0.40 10.95 -9.94
N CYS A 197 0.30 11.48 -8.74
CA CYS A 197 -0.84 11.24 -7.85
C CYS A 197 -2.03 12.07 -8.32
N LEU A 198 -3.17 11.42 -8.53
CA LEU A 198 -4.43 12.05 -8.93
C LEU A 198 -5.35 12.28 -7.73
N ASN A 199 -5.33 11.33 -6.78
CA ASN A 199 -6.20 11.35 -5.62
C ASN A 199 -5.48 10.71 -4.42
N TRP A 200 -5.55 11.38 -3.28
CA TRP A 200 -5.04 10.87 -2.01
C TRP A 200 -6.20 10.64 -1.05
N VAL A 201 -6.69 9.39 -0.98
CA VAL A 201 -7.74 9.00 -0.03
C VAL A 201 -8.99 9.91 -0.12
N GLY A 202 -9.46 10.17 -1.33
CA GLY A 202 -10.62 11.04 -1.58
C GLY A 202 -10.29 12.53 -1.75
N MET A 203 -9.03 12.93 -1.57
CA MET A 203 -8.57 14.31 -1.80
C MET A 203 -7.94 14.41 -3.20
N PRO A 204 -8.49 15.18 -4.14
CA PRO A 204 -7.86 15.45 -5.43
C PRO A 204 -6.50 16.13 -5.29
N MET A 205 -5.54 15.78 -6.17
CA MET A 205 -4.15 16.23 -6.12
C MET A 205 -3.78 17.10 -7.33
#